data_f6e590dc27ad158da104e4b80fae3731
#
_entry.id   f6e590dc27ad158da104e4b80fae3731
#
_cell.length_a   1.000
_cell.length_b   1.000
_cell.length_c   1.000
_cell.angle_alpha   90.00
_cell.angle_beta   90.00
_cell.angle_gamma   90.00
#
_symmetry.space_group_name_H-M   'P 1'
#
loop_
_entity.id
_entity.type
_entity.pdbx_description
1 polymer ?
#
loop_
_entity_poly.entity_id
_entity_poly.type
_entity_poly.pdbx_seq_one_letter_code
_entity_poly.pdbx_strand_id
1 'polypeptide(L)'
;MERYIIGMGEALWDCLPEGRKIGGAPANFAYHAGQFGFKSLAISAVGDDQLGHEIREKFDQRGLEYRLETVPYPTGTVQVTLDEKGIPCYEIKENVAWDNIPYSSALEELAKNCKAVCFGSLAQRSQVSRETINRFLDAMPDTDDTYKIFDINLRQHFYCKETIENSFGKCNVLKINDE
;
A
#
# COMPACT_ATOMS: atom_id res chain seq x y z
N MET A 1 17.41 -1.32 -18.73
CA MET A 1 16.54 -0.32 -18.11
C MET A 1 16.52 -0.55 -16.60
N GLU A 2 16.55 0.51 -15.82
CA GLU A 2 16.45 0.41 -14.38
C GLU A 2 15.05 -0.05 -13.99
N ARG A 3 14.95 -1.14 -13.20
CA ARG A 3 13.68 -1.73 -12.77
C ARG A 3 13.15 -1.02 -11.51
N TYR A 4 11.84 -0.97 -11.37
CA TYR A 4 11.18 -0.30 -10.26
C TYR A 4 11.26 -1.08 -8.94
N ILE A 5 11.34 -0.31 -7.84
CA ILE A 5 11.01 -0.77 -6.48
C ILE A 5 9.65 -0.19 -6.12
N ILE A 6 8.67 -1.04 -5.86
CA ILE A 6 7.26 -0.67 -5.77
C ILE A 6 6.71 -0.93 -4.37
N GLY A 7 5.97 0.04 -3.84
CA GLY A 7 5.08 -0.16 -2.70
C GLY A 7 3.65 -0.21 -3.18
N MET A 8 2.93 -1.34 -2.95
CA MET A 8 1.58 -1.53 -3.45
C MET A 8 0.60 -1.83 -2.33
N GLY A 9 -0.42 -1.01 -2.18
CA GLY A 9 -1.44 -1.15 -1.14
C GLY A 9 -2.06 0.16 -0.72
N GLU A 10 -2.26 0.35 0.59
CA GLU A 10 -2.92 1.53 1.13
C GLU A 10 -2.08 2.80 1.00
N ALA A 11 -2.74 3.89 0.60
CA ALA A 11 -2.33 5.27 0.79
C ALA A 11 -3.48 6.00 1.49
N LEU A 12 -3.19 6.65 2.60
CA LEU A 12 -4.22 7.16 3.50
C LEU A 12 -3.74 8.36 4.32
N TRP A 13 -4.67 8.97 5.04
CA TRP A 13 -4.40 9.98 6.04
C TRP A 13 -4.56 9.42 7.45
N ASP A 14 -3.52 9.52 8.27
CA ASP A 14 -3.60 9.37 9.72
C ASP A 14 -4.09 10.69 10.31
N CYS A 15 -5.34 10.69 10.80
CA CYS A 15 -6.00 11.86 11.40
C CYS A 15 -5.73 11.88 12.90
N LEU A 16 -4.67 12.57 13.28
CA LEU A 16 -4.23 12.76 14.65
C LEU A 16 -4.89 13.99 15.27
N PRO A 17 -4.98 14.11 16.61
CA PRO A 17 -5.51 15.30 17.27
C PRO A 17 -4.80 16.61 16.85
N GLU A 18 -3.50 16.55 16.58
CA GLU A 18 -2.69 17.71 16.16
C GLU A 18 -2.71 17.96 14.64
N GLY A 19 -3.39 17.14 13.87
CA GLY A 19 -3.49 17.30 12.43
C GLY A 19 -3.30 16.00 11.66
N ARG A 20 -3.31 16.08 10.32
CA ARG A 20 -3.22 14.92 9.46
C ARG A 20 -1.77 14.66 9.01
N LYS A 21 -1.39 13.39 8.98
CA LYS A 21 -0.12 12.91 8.40
C LYS A 21 -0.41 11.89 7.32
N ILE A 22 0.39 11.93 6.26
CA ILE A 22 0.28 10.92 5.22
C ILE A 22 0.81 9.59 5.74
N GLY A 23 0.03 8.53 5.54
CA GLY A 23 0.29 7.17 5.98
C GLY A 23 0.14 6.15 4.86
N GLY A 24 0.30 4.88 5.23
CA GLY A 24 0.32 3.73 4.33
C GLY A 24 1.71 3.09 4.26
N ALA A 25 1.83 1.88 4.79
CA ALA A 25 3.12 1.19 4.85
C ALA A 25 3.75 0.98 3.47
N PRO A 26 3.01 0.58 2.42
CA PRO A 26 3.57 0.45 1.07
C PRO A 26 4.06 1.77 0.48
N ALA A 27 3.31 2.86 0.66
CA ALA A 27 3.72 4.18 0.19
C ALA A 27 4.99 4.67 0.89
N ASN A 28 5.10 4.44 2.20
CA ASN A 28 6.31 4.76 2.97
C ASN A 28 7.51 3.92 2.52
N PHE A 29 7.32 2.64 2.21
CA PHE A 29 8.38 1.79 1.65
C PHE A 29 8.92 2.36 0.34
N ALA A 30 8.03 2.71 -0.61
CA ALA A 30 8.44 3.30 -1.88
C ALA A 30 9.18 4.63 -1.69
N TYR A 31 8.68 5.50 -0.80
CA TYR A 31 9.33 6.77 -0.48
C TYR A 31 10.76 6.55 0.03
N HIS A 32 10.96 5.67 1.01
CA HIS A 32 12.29 5.43 1.56
C HIS A 32 13.23 4.76 0.55
N ALA A 33 12.73 3.86 -0.30
CA ALA A 33 13.53 3.30 -1.39
C ALA A 33 14.06 4.41 -2.33
N GLY A 34 13.20 5.40 -2.66
CA GLY A 34 13.61 6.58 -3.43
C GLY A 34 14.69 7.41 -2.74
N GLN A 35 14.64 7.56 -1.40
CA GLN A 35 15.69 8.29 -0.66
C GLN A 35 17.05 7.58 -0.71
N PHE A 36 17.08 6.26 -0.95
CA PHE A 36 18.31 5.51 -1.20
C PHE A 36 18.77 5.54 -2.67
N GLY A 37 18.11 6.34 -3.51
CA GLY A 37 18.47 6.50 -4.93
C GLY A 37 17.89 5.44 -5.86
N PHE A 38 16.98 4.60 -5.39
CA PHE A 38 16.30 3.62 -6.25
C PHE A 38 15.16 4.28 -7.03
N LYS A 39 14.91 3.80 -8.23
CA LYS A 39 13.69 4.15 -8.98
C LYS A 39 12.49 3.51 -8.29
N SER A 40 11.72 4.31 -7.58
CA SER A 40 10.64 3.82 -6.73
C SER A 40 9.28 4.37 -7.14
N LEU A 41 8.21 3.62 -6.84
CA LEU A 41 6.84 3.94 -7.23
C LEU A 41 5.85 3.45 -6.16
N ALA A 42 4.88 4.29 -5.79
CA ALA A 42 3.74 3.88 -4.98
C ALA A 42 2.53 3.56 -5.87
N ILE A 43 1.89 2.41 -5.63
CA ILE A 43 0.64 2.01 -6.31
C ILE A 43 -0.48 1.92 -5.28
N SER A 44 -1.56 2.69 -5.51
CA SER A 44 -2.74 2.71 -4.65
C SER A 44 -3.96 3.27 -5.41
N ALA A 45 -5.03 3.57 -4.69
CA ALA A 45 -6.16 4.34 -5.19
C ALA A 45 -6.58 5.41 -4.19
N VAL A 46 -7.14 6.51 -4.69
CA VAL A 46 -7.70 7.63 -3.92
C VAL A 46 -9.08 8.01 -4.46
N GLY A 47 -9.86 8.69 -3.65
CA GLY A 47 -11.14 9.25 -4.07
C GLY A 47 -10.97 10.49 -4.94
N ASP A 48 -12.05 10.86 -5.64
CA ASP A 48 -12.18 12.19 -6.27
C ASP A 48 -12.65 13.19 -5.21
N ASP A 49 -11.80 13.40 -4.21
CA ASP A 49 -12.06 14.25 -3.06
C ASP A 49 -10.81 15.06 -2.67
N GLN A 50 -10.99 16.04 -1.80
CA GLN A 50 -9.92 16.91 -1.35
C GLN A 50 -8.75 16.13 -0.73
N LEU A 51 -9.02 15.06 0.03
CA LEU A 51 -7.99 14.24 0.66
C LEU A 51 -7.14 13.49 -0.37
N GLY A 52 -7.76 13.01 -1.46
CA GLY A 52 -7.08 12.36 -2.57
C GLY A 52 -6.19 13.33 -3.35
N HIS A 53 -6.66 14.54 -3.59
CA HIS A 53 -5.86 15.61 -4.21
C HIS A 53 -4.64 15.94 -3.33
N GLU A 54 -4.85 16.14 -2.03
CA GLU A 54 -3.76 16.43 -1.08
C GLU A 54 -2.73 15.29 -0.97
N ILE A 55 -3.13 14.00 -1.11
CA ILE A 55 -2.16 12.88 -1.16
C ILE A 55 -1.24 13.03 -2.38
N ARG A 56 -1.80 13.31 -3.56
CA ARG A 56 -1.02 13.51 -4.79
C ARG A 56 -0.03 14.66 -4.62
N GLU A 57 -0.50 15.81 -4.13
CA GLU A 57 0.36 16.97 -3.86
C GLU A 57 1.50 16.63 -2.88
N LYS A 58 1.21 15.85 -1.84
CA LYS A 58 2.24 15.43 -0.87
C LYS A 58 3.26 14.46 -1.48
N PHE A 59 2.84 13.57 -2.37
CA PHE A 59 3.76 12.69 -3.08
C PHE A 59 4.63 13.49 -4.04
N ASP A 60 4.05 14.45 -4.79
CA ASP A 60 4.78 15.36 -5.67
C ASP A 60 5.82 16.19 -4.89
N GLN A 61 5.42 16.78 -3.76
CA GLN A 61 6.32 17.55 -2.87
C GLN A 61 7.49 16.71 -2.33
N ARG A 62 7.30 15.39 -2.19
CA ARG A 62 8.33 14.45 -1.72
C ARG A 62 9.15 13.85 -2.85
N GLY A 63 8.84 14.13 -4.11
CA GLY A 63 9.45 13.52 -5.27
C GLY A 63 9.19 12.02 -5.39
N LEU A 64 8.08 11.52 -4.82
CA LEU A 64 7.68 10.13 -4.91
C LEU A 64 6.86 9.92 -6.18
N GLU A 65 7.34 9.09 -7.11
CA GLU A 65 6.53 8.65 -8.24
C GLU A 65 5.36 7.78 -7.76
N TYR A 66 4.20 7.90 -8.44
CA TYR A 66 3.02 7.14 -8.05
C TYR A 66 2.13 6.76 -9.22
N ARG A 67 1.34 5.71 -9.01
CA ARG A 67 0.14 5.34 -9.76
C ARG A 67 -1.02 5.28 -8.77
N LEU A 68 -1.70 6.41 -8.60
CA LEU A 68 -2.88 6.54 -7.77
C LEU A 68 -4.12 6.63 -8.67
N GLU A 69 -4.85 5.54 -8.78
CA GLU A 69 -6.09 5.52 -9.53
C GLU A 69 -7.17 6.31 -8.78
N THR A 70 -7.99 7.08 -9.51
CA THR A 70 -9.17 7.74 -8.94
C THR A 70 -10.35 6.79 -9.05
N VAL A 71 -10.98 6.48 -7.91
CA VAL A 71 -12.12 5.56 -7.84
C VAL A 71 -13.31 6.20 -7.13
N PRO A 72 -14.55 5.72 -7.35
CA PRO A 72 -15.78 6.31 -6.76
C PRO A 72 -15.97 5.91 -5.29
N TYR A 73 -14.90 5.97 -4.50
CA TYR A 73 -14.86 5.68 -3.07
C TYR A 73 -14.08 6.79 -2.37
N PRO A 74 -14.40 7.10 -1.09
CA PRO A 74 -13.68 8.15 -0.37
C PRO A 74 -12.20 7.77 -0.17
N THR A 75 -11.33 8.75 -0.14
CA THR A 75 -9.93 8.56 0.22
C THR A 75 -9.80 7.99 1.63
N GLY A 76 -8.93 7.00 1.80
CA GLY A 76 -8.75 6.29 3.05
C GLY A 76 -8.25 7.17 4.19
N THR A 77 -8.84 6.98 5.37
CA THR A 77 -8.41 7.65 6.61
C THR A 77 -8.33 6.65 7.76
N VAL A 78 -7.42 6.93 8.68
CA VAL A 78 -7.36 6.32 10.01
C VAL A 78 -7.59 7.41 11.03
N GLN A 79 -8.64 7.28 11.84
CA GLN A 79 -8.88 8.19 12.96
C GLN A 79 -8.08 7.71 14.15
N VAL A 80 -7.30 8.61 14.72
CA VAL A 80 -6.53 8.35 15.93
C VAL A 80 -7.11 9.19 17.06
N THR A 81 -7.73 8.53 18.03
CA THR A 81 -8.26 9.14 19.24
C THR A 81 -7.49 8.62 20.44
N LEU A 82 -7.55 9.34 21.56
CA LEU A 82 -7.00 8.87 22.82
C LEU A 82 -8.14 8.37 23.71
N ASP A 83 -7.94 7.23 24.36
CA ASP A 83 -8.87 6.77 25.39
C ASP A 83 -8.73 7.60 26.69
N GLU A 84 -9.53 7.26 27.72
CA GLU A 84 -9.52 7.94 29.02
C GLU A 84 -8.16 7.88 29.75
N LYS A 85 -7.27 6.95 29.32
CA LYS A 85 -5.92 6.76 29.87
C LYS A 85 -4.84 7.38 28.97
N GLY A 86 -5.23 8.05 27.87
CA GLY A 86 -4.30 8.62 26.90
C GLY A 86 -3.69 7.60 25.95
N ILE A 87 -4.26 6.38 25.85
CA ILE A 87 -3.78 5.34 24.93
C ILE A 87 -4.40 5.58 23.55
N PRO A 88 -3.59 5.56 22.47
CA PRO A 88 -4.11 5.75 21.11
C PRO A 88 -5.07 4.62 20.71
N CYS A 89 -6.25 5.00 20.25
CA CYS A 89 -7.22 4.13 19.61
C CYS A 89 -7.27 4.46 18.12
N TYR A 90 -7.16 3.44 17.28
CA TYR A 90 -7.14 3.57 15.82
C TYR A 90 -8.44 3.05 15.23
N GLU A 91 -9.08 3.86 14.39
CA GLU A 91 -10.24 3.43 13.59
C GLU A 91 -9.88 3.53 12.10
N ILE A 92 -9.63 2.39 11.47
CA ILE A 92 -9.33 2.31 10.04
C ILE A 92 -10.68 2.25 9.30
N LYS A 93 -10.97 3.28 8.50
CA LYS A 93 -12.23 3.32 7.73
C LYS A 93 -12.25 2.23 6.66
N GLU A 94 -13.44 1.64 6.49
CA GLU A 94 -13.73 0.63 5.49
C GLU A 94 -14.41 1.23 4.25
N ASN A 95 -14.47 0.47 3.17
CA ASN A 95 -15.07 0.87 1.89
C ASN A 95 -14.47 2.17 1.33
N VAL A 96 -13.17 2.27 1.39
CA VAL A 96 -12.38 3.42 0.92
C VAL A 96 -11.67 3.11 -0.40
N ALA A 97 -11.05 4.13 -0.98
CA ALA A 97 -10.46 4.04 -2.30
C ALA A 97 -9.41 2.92 -2.43
N TRP A 98 -8.48 2.79 -1.49
CA TRP A 98 -7.45 1.75 -1.55
C TRP A 98 -7.97 0.31 -1.32
N ASP A 99 -9.23 0.12 -0.92
CA ASP A 99 -9.92 -1.17 -0.97
C ASP A 99 -10.28 -1.57 -2.41
N ASN A 100 -10.20 -0.63 -3.36
CA ASN A 100 -10.68 -0.75 -4.72
C ASN A 100 -9.62 -0.40 -5.78
N ILE A 101 -8.37 -0.81 -5.58
CA ILE A 101 -7.27 -0.62 -6.54
C ILE A 101 -7.59 -1.44 -7.81
N PRO A 102 -7.87 -0.81 -8.96
CA PRO A 102 -8.23 -1.54 -10.17
C PRO A 102 -7.00 -2.13 -10.83
N TYR A 103 -7.14 -3.32 -11.43
CA TYR A 103 -6.10 -3.88 -12.28
C TYR A 103 -6.17 -3.31 -13.70
N SER A 104 -5.01 -3.03 -14.29
CA SER A 104 -4.91 -2.53 -15.66
C SER A 104 -3.71 -3.14 -16.38
N SER A 105 -3.71 -3.06 -17.73
CA SER A 105 -2.55 -3.45 -18.53
C SER A 105 -1.30 -2.64 -18.19
N ALA A 106 -1.46 -1.38 -17.77
CA ALA A 106 -0.34 -0.55 -17.32
C ALA A 106 0.30 -1.09 -16.03
N LEU A 107 -0.50 -1.61 -15.09
CA LEU A 107 0.03 -2.29 -13.89
C LEU A 107 0.74 -3.60 -14.25
N GLU A 108 0.24 -4.34 -15.23
CA GLU A 108 0.90 -5.56 -15.71
C GLU A 108 2.28 -5.28 -16.32
N GLU A 109 2.41 -4.22 -17.11
CA GLU A 109 3.70 -3.80 -17.66
C GLU A 109 4.66 -3.30 -16.57
N LEU A 110 4.16 -2.62 -15.55
CA LEU A 110 4.96 -2.26 -14.37
C LEU A 110 5.45 -3.50 -13.62
N ALA A 111 4.59 -4.52 -13.45
CA ALA A 111 4.95 -5.77 -12.79
C ALA A 111 6.10 -6.49 -13.52
N LYS A 112 6.05 -6.57 -14.85
CA LYS A 112 7.12 -7.16 -15.68
C LYS A 112 8.46 -6.42 -15.54
N ASN A 113 8.43 -5.13 -15.20
CA ASN A 113 9.61 -4.28 -14.99
C ASN A 113 9.90 -4.01 -13.51
N CYS A 114 9.31 -4.79 -12.60
CA CYS A 114 9.49 -4.66 -11.16
C CYS A 114 10.70 -5.47 -10.69
N LYS A 115 11.57 -4.86 -9.89
CA LYS A 115 12.67 -5.54 -9.19
C LYS A 115 12.25 -5.99 -7.81
N ALA A 116 11.52 -5.13 -7.10
CA ALA A 116 11.02 -5.43 -5.78
C ALA A 116 9.63 -4.82 -5.58
N VAL A 117 8.72 -5.57 -4.96
CA VAL A 117 7.43 -5.05 -4.50
C VAL A 117 7.25 -5.33 -3.02
N CYS A 118 6.84 -4.31 -2.27
CA CYS A 118 6.36 -4.45 -0.90
C CYS A 118 4.84 -4.35 -0.90
N PHE A 119 4.17 -5.34 -0.31
CA PHE A 119 2.72 -5.41 -0.15
C PHE A 119 2.37 -5.92 1.24
N GLY A 120 1.19 -5.57 1.74
CA GLY A 120 0.76 -5.91 3.10
C GLY A 120 -0.51 -6.74 3.15
N SER A 121 -0.93 -7.10 4.37
CA SER A 121 -2.20 -7.78 4.62
C SER A 121 -3.39 -6.82 4.53
N LEU A 122 -3.23 -5.56 4.95
CA LEU A 122 -4.32 -4.60 5.13
C LEU A 122 -5.08 -4.30 3.84
N ALA A 123 -4.38 -3.98 2.75
CA ALA A 123 -5.02 -3.70 1.46
C ALA A 123 -5.65 -4.94 0.82
N GLN A 124 -5.33 -6.14 1.32
CA GLN A 124 -5.93 -7.40 0.87
C GLN A 124 -7.23 -7.76 1.60
N ARG A 125 -7.71 -6.94 2.54
CA ARG A 125 -9.00 -7.14 3.20
C ARG A 125 -10.17 -7.09 2.22
N SER A 126 -10.08 -6.23 1.20
CA SER A 126 -11.05 -6.16 0.09
C SER A 126 -10.65 -7.09 -1.05
N GLN A 127 -11.65 -7.75 -1.63
CA GLN A 127 -11.45 -8.67 -2.76
C GLN A 127 -10.83 -7.95 -3.96
N VAL A 128 -11.29 -6.75 -4.31
CA VAL A 128 -10.83 -6.01 -5.50
C VAL A 128 -9.32 -5.75 -5.43
N SER A 129 -8.85 -5.14 -4.35
CA SER A 129 -7.43 -4.85 -4.18
C SER A 129 -6.60 -6.12 -3.99
N ARG A 130 -7.13 -7.14 -3.30
CA ARG A 130 -6.47 -8.45 -3.15
C ARG A 130 -6.23 -9.11 -4.50
N GLU A 131 -7.23 -9.15 -5.38
CA GLU A 131 -7.09 -9.70 -6.73
C GLU A 131 -6.08 -8.92 -7.56
N THR A 132 -6.10 -7.59 -7.48
CA THR A 132 -5.13 -6.74 -8.18
C THR A 132 -3.71 -6.96 -7.69
N ILE A 133 -3.49 -7.03 -6.38
CA ILE A 133 -2.17 -7.34 -5.79
C ILE A 133 -1.70 -8.73 -6.24
N ASN A 134 -2.55 -9.74 -6.17
CA ASN A 134 -2.20 -11.11 -6.57
C ASN A 134 -1.83 -11.19 -8.05
N ARG A 135 -2.61 -10.57 -8.94
CA ARG A 135 -2.30 -10.53 -10.37
C ARG A 135 -1.00 -9.79 -10.67
N PHE A 136 -0.71 -8.72 -9.92
CA PHE A 136 0.57 -8.01 -10.02
C PHE A 136 1.74 -8.92 -9.64
N LEU A 137 1.65 -9.62 -8.51
CA LEU A 137 2.67 -10.56 -8.05
C LEU A 137 2.90 -11.71 -9.04
N ASP A 138 1.82 -12.22 -9.67
CA ASP A 138 1.89 -13.29 -10.65
C ASP A 138 2.51 -12.83 -11.98
N ALA A 139 2.37 -11.55 -12.34
CA ALA A 139 2.96 -10.96 -13.53
C ALA A 139 4.44 -10.56 -13.38
N MET A 140 4.95 -10.53 -12.14
CA MET A 140 6.37 -10.23 -11.89
C MET A 140 7.28 -11.35 -12.37
N PRO A 141 8.51 -11.02 -12.84
CA PRO A 141 9.51 -12.03 -13.16
C PRO A 141 9.81 -12.94 -11.97
N ASP A 142 9.99 -14.23 -12.22
CA ASP A 142 10.45 -15.20 -11.21
C ASP A 142 11.94 -15.45 -11.42
N THR A 143 12.77 -14.57 -10.84
CA THR A 143 14.22 -14.59 -10.96
C THR A 143 14.87 -14.35 -9.59
N ASP A 144 16.09 -14.81 -9.39
CA ASP A 144 16.84 -14.69 -8.14
C ASP A 144 17.06 -13.23 -7.69
N ASP A 145 16.93 -12.27 -8.59
CA ASP A 145 17.09 -10.84 -8.33
C ASP A 145 15.77 -10.08 -8.26
N THR A 146 14.65 -10.78 -8.14
CA THR A 146 13.30 -10.22 -7.96
C THR A 146 12.78 -10.50 -6.56
N TYR A 147 12.31 -9.45 -5.87
CA TYR A 147 11.89 -9.52 -4.47
C TYR A 147 10.40 -9.23 -4.30
N LYS A 148 9.65 -10.20 -3.77
CA LYS A 148 8.25 -10.07 -3.38
C LYS A 148 8.23 -10.03 -1.84
N ILE A 149 8.13 -8.80 -1.29
CA ILE A 149 8.27 -8.54 0.16
C ILE A 149 6.88 -8.45 0.76
N PHE A 150 6.52 -9.43 1.59
CA PHE A 150 5.27 -9.41 2.35
C PHE A 150 5.51 -8.80 3.73
N ASP A 151 4.95 -7.60 3.96
CA ASP A 151 4.85 -6.98 5.28
C ASP A 151 3.55 -7.45 5.93
N ILE A 152 3.63 -8.44 6.82
CA ILE A 152 2.44 -9.05 7.43
C ILE A 152 1.64 -8.05 8.26
N ASN A 153 2.28 -7.14 8.98
CA ASN A 153 1.77 -5.94 9.66
C ASN A 153 0.26 -6.00 9.98
N LEU A 154 -0.16 -6.96 10.79
CA LEU A 154 -1.57 -7.22 11.12
C LEU A 154 -2.22 -5.98 11.73
N ARG A 155 -3.44 -5.66 11.29
CA ARG A 155 -4.22 -4.52 11.79
C ARG A 155 -5.61 -4.97 12.18
N GLN A 156 -5.95 -4.80 13.46
CA GLN A 156 -7.28 -5.12 14.01
C GLN A 156 -7.76 -6.52 13.58
N HIS A 157 -8.92 -6.59 12.92
CA HIS A 157 -9.53 -7.81 12.37
C HIS A 157 -9.44 -7.90 10.83
N PHE A 158 -8.69 -7.00 10.19
CA PHE A 158 -8.62 -6.86 8.73
C PHE A 158 -7.66 -7.87 8.07
N TYR A 159 -7.64 -9.09 8.55
CA TYR A 159 -6.86 -10.18 7.97
C TYR A 159 -7.57 -11.52 8.16
N CYS A 160 -7.26 -12.47 7.32
CA CYS A 160 -7.69 -13.85 7.49
C CYS A 160 -6.56 -14.81 7.14
N LYS A 161 -6.67 -16.03 7.66
CA LYS A 161 -5.66 -17.08 7.49
C LYS A 161 -5.37 -17.34 6.01
N GLU A 162 -6.43 -17.44 5.18
CA GLU A 162 -6.30 -17.71 3.75
C GLU A 162 -5.46 -16.64 3.02
N THR A 163 -5.71 -15.36 3.30
CA THR A 163 -4.94 -14.24 2.70
C THR A 163 -3.47 -14.30 3.11
N ILE A 164 -3.20 -14.62 4.38
CA ILE A 164 -1.83 -14.73 4.90
C ILE A 164 -1.11 -15.91 4.26
N GLU A 165 -1.72 -17.10 4.23
CA GLU A 165 -1.13 -18.31 3.64
C GLU A 165 -0.89 -18.14 2.14
N ASN A 166 -1.82 -17.52 1.40
CA ASN A 166 -1.62 -17.21 -0.01
C ASN A 166 -0.46 -16.22 -0.22
N SER A 167 -0.34 -15.21 0.64
CA SER A 167 0.76 -14.23 0.58
C SER A 167 2.11 -14.88 0.89
N PHE A 168 2.17 -15.84 1.82
CA PHE A 168 3.38 -16.62 2.08
C PHE A 168 3.79 -17.47 0.87
N GLY A 169 2.83 -18.04 0.16
CA GLY A 169 3.11 -18.79 -1.07
C GLY A 169 3.64 -17.94 -2.23
N LYS A 170 3.45 -16.63 -2.18
CA LYS A 170 3.85 -15.69 -3.24
C LYS A 170 5.08 -14.85 -2.90
N CYS A 171 5.41 -14.68 -1.63
CA CYS A 171 6.56 -13.86 -1.23
C CYS A 171 7.86 -14.69 -1.16
N ASN A 172 9.00 -14.00 -1.34
CA ASN A 172 10.33 -14.54 -1.05
C ASN A 172 11.08 -13.75 0.02
N VAL A 173 10.46 -12.67 0.52
CA VAL A 173 10.94 -11.92 1.69
C VAL A 173 9.75 -11.67 2.61
N LEU A 174 9.90 -11.99 3.88
CA LEU A 174 8.90 -11.75 4.92
C LEU A 174 9.38 -10.69 5.89
N LYS A 175 8.57 -9.66 6.13
CA LYS A 175 8.72 -8.73 7.24
C LYS A 175 7.62 -9.00 8.25
N ILE A 176 8.01 -9.24 9.50
CA ILE A 176 7.12 -9.52 10.62
C ILE A 176 7.53 -8.69 11.83
N ASN A 177 6.55 -8.21 12.59
CA ASN A 177 6.78 -7.60 13.89
C ASN A 177 6.86 -8.69 14.96
N ASP A 178 7.40 -8.36 16.13
CA ASP A 178 7.53 -9.24 17.28
C ASP A 178 6.31 -9.23 18.22
N GLU A 179 5.24 -8.55 17.86
CA GLU A 179 3.97 -8.43 18.60
C GLU A 179 3.02 -9.60 18.33
#